data_e5138d23565bc911086df299387bb412
#
_entry.id   e5138d23565bc911086df299387bb412
#
_cell.length_a   1.000
_cell.length_b   1.000
_cell.length_c   1.000
_cell.angle_alpha   90.00
_cell.angle_beta   90.00
_cell.angle_gamma   90.00
#
_symmetry.space_group_name_H-M   'P 1'
#
loop_
_entity.id
_entity.type
_entity.pdbx_description
1 polymer ?
#
loop_
_entity_poly.entity_id
_entity_poly.type
_entity_poly.pdbx_seq_one_letter_code
_entity_poly.pdbx_strand_id
1 'polypeptide(L)'
;MLNINSADASQAFICSHALLRGQQRGIKQADRDLVFDFGDREENAGGGLFRLSISSKQMKLLLERKIISPSQAERCSRLTLVTDGWQVVTNYRT
;
A
#
# COMPACT_ATOMS: atom_id res chain seq x y z
N MET A 1 -10.10 -11.26 -18.05
CA MET A 1 -9.60 -10.92 -18.04
C MET A 1 -8.94 -10.48 -17.62
N LEU A 2 -8.66 -10.29 -17.86
CA LEU A 2 -7.96 -9.77 -17.62
C LEU A 2 -7.50 -8.98 -17.65
N ASN A 3 -7.44 -8.65 -17.71
CA ASN A 3 -7.04 -7.85 -17.80
C ASN A 3 -6.41 -7.21 -17.61
N ILE A 4 -6.30 -7.15 -17.62
CA ILE A 4 -5.56 -6.63 -17.59
C ILE A 4 -5.16 -5.89 -17.24
N ASN A 5 -5.23 -5.63 -16.89
CA ASN A 5 -4.68 -4.94 -16.60
C ASN A 5 -3.52 -4.87 -16.50
N SER A 6 -3.51 -5.23 -16.73
CA SER A 6 -2.19 -5.27 -16.98
C SER A 6 -1.58 -4.07 -17.49
N ALA A 7 -2.29 -3.36 -17.99
CA ALA A 7 -1.89 -2.12 -18.46
C ALA A 7 -1.29 -1.28 -17.37
N ASP A 8 -1.56 -1.61 -16.18
CA ASP A 8 -1.01 -0.90 -15.04
C ASP A 8 0.17 -1.62 -14.47
N ALA A 9 1.26 -1.59 -15.20
CA ALA A 9 2.49 -2.19 -14.73
C ALA A 9 2.99 -1.58 -13.44
N SER A 10 2.56 -0.36 -13.12
CA SER A 10 2.96 0.31 -11.89
C SER A 10 2.15 -0.13 -10.68
N GLN A 11 1.07 -0.84 -10.87
CA GLN A 11 0.24 -1.27 -9.75
C GLN A 11 0.85 -2.44 -9.01
N ALA A 12 0.71 -2.44 -7.70
CA ALA A 12 1.16 -3.55 -6.88
C ALA A 12 0.31 -4.78 -7.17
N PHE A 13 0.96 -5.93 -7.24
CA PHE A 13 0.29 -7.21 -7.38
C PHE A 13 -0.41 -7.51 -6.05
N ILE A 14 -1.71 -7.75 -6.08
CA ILE A 14 -2.49 -7.95 -4.87
C ILE A 14 -3.30 -9.23 -4.95
N CYS A 15 -3.28 -10.03 -3.91
CA CYS A 15 -4.05 -11.26 -3.88
C CYS A 15 -5.52 -10.95 -3.60
N SER A 16 -6.41 -11.89 -3.95
CA SER A 16 -7.85 -11.68 -3.81
C SER A 16 -8.27 -11.43 -2.36
N HIS A 17 -7.58 -12.05 -1.41
CA HIS A 17 -7.87 -11.84 0.01
C HIS A 17 -7.63 -10.38 0.40
N ALA A 18 -6.51 -9.80 -0.02
CA ALA A 18 -6.18 -8.42 0.30
C ALA A 18 -7.14 -7.45 -0.38
N LEU A 19 -7.54 -7.77 -1.62
CA LEU A 19 -8.50 -6.95 -2.34
C LEU A 19 -9.84 -6.92 -1.62
N LEU A 20 -10.32 -8.08 -1.19
CA LEU A 20 -11.58 -8.18 -0.47
C LEU A 20 -11.53 -7.42 0.85
N ARG A 21 -10.45 -7.61 1.61
CA ARG A 21 -10.25 -6.90 2.87
C ARG A 21 -10.20 -5.39 2.67
N GLY A 22 -9.54 -4.94 1.61
CA GLY A 22 -9.47 -3.53 1.27
C GLY A 22 -10.84 -2.94 1.01
N GLN A 23 -11.66 -3.66 0.26
CA GLN A 23 -13.02 -3.22 -0.02
C GLN A 23 -13.85 -3.12 1.26
N GLN A 24 -13.73 -4.11 2.13
CA GLN A 24 -14.48 -4.13 3.38
C GLN A 24 -14.09 -3.00 4.31
N ARG A 25 -12.84 -2.56 4.26
CA ARG A 25 -12.30 -1.51 5.12
C ARG A 25 -12.28 -0.14 4.46
N GLY A 26 -12.73 -0.04 3.22
CA GLY A 26 -12.71 1.21 2.48
C GLY A 26 -11.32 1.64 2.06
N ILE A 27 -10.37 0.72 1.95
CA ILE A 27 -9.01 1.01 1.51
C ILE A 27 -8.98 1.02 -0.01
N LYS A 28 -8.55 2.13 -0.59
CA LYS A 28 -8.49 2.30 -2.03
C LYS A 28 -7.25 1.67 -2.61
N GLN A 29 -7.36 1.19 -3.83
CA GLN A 29 -6.21 0.60 -4.52
C GLN A 29 -5.07 1.59 -4.68
N ALA A 30 -5.39 2.85 -5.00
CA ALA A 30 -4.38 3.89 -5.14
C ALA A 30 -3.58 4.08 -3.86
N ASP A 31 -4.22 3.95 -2.70
CA ASP A 31 -3.56 4.08 -1.42
C ASP A 31 -2.63 2.88 -1.16
N ARG A 32 -3.08 1.68 -1.51
CA ARG A 32 -2.24 0.48 -1.39
C ARG A 32 -1.00 0.60 -2.27
N ASP A 33 -1.21 1.04 -3.51
CA ASP A 33 -0.12 1.20 -4.46
C ASP A 33 0.90 2.22 -3.96
N LEU A 34 0.42 3.29 -3.37
CA LEU A 34 1.31 4.32 -2.82
C LEU A 34 2.19 3.74 -1.71
N VAL A 35 1.61 3.00 -0.79
CA VAL A 35 2.37 2.40 0.31
C VAL A 35 3.34 1.35 -0.22
N PHE A 36 2.94 0.58 -1.22
CA PHE A 36 3.81 -0.43 -1.81
C PHE A 36 5.03 0.21 -2.48
N ASP A 37 4.81 1.32 -3.19
CA ASP A 37 5.86 1.98 -3.95
C ASP A 37 6.78 2.84 -3.07
N PHE A 38 6.23 3.49 -2.06
CA PHE A 38 6.96 4.47 -1.26
C PHE A 38 7.15 4.09 0.20
N GLY A 39 6.66 2.93 0.61
CA GLY A 39 6.83 2.48 1.98
C GLY A 39 8.31 2.35 2.32
N ASP A 40 8.70 2.96 3.43
CA ASP A 40 10.09 2.98 3.87
C ASP A 40 10.28 2.38 5.27
N ARG A 41 9.18 1.91 5.89
CA ARG A 41 9.24 1.21 7.17
C ARG A 41 8.87 -0.24 6.94
N GLU A 42 9.80 -1.13 7.27
CA GLU A 42 9.60 -2.57 7.11
C GLU A 42 9.81 -3.26 8.44
N GLU A 43 8.85 -4.10 8.82
CA GLU A 43 8.94 -4.89 10.03
C GLU A 43 8.65 -6.35 9.70
N ASN A 44 9.47 -7.24 10.23
CA ASN A 44 9.28 -8.68 10.00
C ASN A 44 7.93 -9.11 10.57
N ALA A 45 7.14 -9.79 9.76
CA ALA A 45 5.84 -10.33 10.17
C ALA A 45 5.84 -11.85 10.29
N GLY A 46 6.99 -12.49 10.05
CA GLY A 46 7.11 -13.95 10.11
C GLY A 46 6.75 -14.62 8.79
N GLY A 47 7.23 -15.83 8.60
CA GLY A 47 6.87 -16.62 7.42
C GLY A 47 7.31 -16.04 6.09
N GLY A 48 8.37 -15.25 6.07
CA GLY A 48 8.82 -14.59 4.84
C GLY A 48 8.05 -13.35 4.48
N LEU A 49 7.16 -12.89 5.37
CA LEU A 49 6.35 -11.69 5.16
C LEU A 49 6.90 -10.55 5.99
N PHE A 50 6.58 -9.33 5.55
CA PHE A 50 6.91 -8.15 6.33
C PHE A 50 5.78 -7.12 6.23
N ARG A 51 5.72 -6.24 7.24
CA ARG A 51 4.79 -5.14 7.27
C ARG A 51 5.47 -3.93 6.65
N LEU A 52 4.78 -3.29 5.71
CA LEU A 52 5.30 -2.14 4.99
C LEU A 52 4.39 -0.95 5.23
N SER A 53 4.98 0.17 5.59
CA SER A 53 4.23 1.41 5.80
C SER A 53 5.11 2.60 5.45
N ILE A 54 4.49 3.78 5.37
CA ILE A 54 5.20 5.02 5.05
C ILE A 54 5.47 5.77 6.35
N SER A 55 6.73 6.10 6.60
CA SER A 55 7.10 6.88 7.79
C SER A 55 6.59 8.31 7.67
N SER A 56 6.52 9.01 8.81
CA SER A 56 6.13 10.43 8.83
C SER A 56 7.07 11.27 7.98
N LYS A 57 8.35 10.96 8.03
CA LYS A 57 9.36 11.68 7.24
C LYS A 57 9.11 11.53 5.76
N GLN A 58 8.86 10.30 5.32
CA GLN A 58 8.58 10.01 3.90
C GLN A 58 7.28 10.65 3.47
N MET A 59 6.26 10.61 4.32
CA MET A 59 4.96 11.21 4.02
C MET A 59 5.11 12.72 3.81
N LYS A 60 5.89 13.37 4.66
CA LYS A 60 6.14 14.80 4.53
C LYS A 60 6.83 15.12 3.20
N LEU A 61 7.79 14.29 2.83
CA LEU A 61 8.49 14.46 1.57
C LEU A 61 7.55 14.33 0.37
N LEU A 62 6.67 13.34 0.40
CA LEU A 62 5.70 13.14 -0.68
C LEU A 62 4.74 14.32 -0.80
N LEU A 63 4.35 14.91 0.33
CA LEU A 63 3.52 16.10 0.33
C LEU A 63 4.26 17.30 -0.23
N GLU A 64 5.50 17.50 0.17
CA GLU A 64 6.32 18.62 -0.28
C GLU A 64 6.54 18.58 -1.79
N ARG A 65 6.69 17.37 -2.32
CA ARG A 65 6.90 17.18 -3.76
C ARG A 65 5.60 17.10 -4.53
N LYS A 66 4.48 17.27 -3.85
CA LYS A 66 3.14 17.24 -4.45
C LYS A 66 2.83 15.95 -5.20
N ILE A 67 3.44 14.85 -4.73
CA ILE A 67 3.16 13.54 -5.28
C ILE A 67 1.80 13.08 -4.81
N ILE A 68 1.40 13.48 -3.60
CA ILE A 68 0.10 13.13 -3.02
C ILE A 68 -0.58 14.37 -2.47
N SER A 69 -1.90 14.28 -2.31
CA SER A 69 -2.70 15.32 -1.67
C SER A 69 -2.68 15.12 -0.14
N PRO A 70 -3.01 16.18 0.62
CA PRO A 70 -3.15 16.03 2.08
C PRO A 70 -4.18 14.96 2.49
N SER A 71 -5.28 14.83 1.73
CA SER A 71 -6.28 13.81 1.99
C SER A 71 -5.70 12.40 1.86
N GLN A 72 -4.92 12.18 0.81
CA GLN A 72 -4.30 10.88 0.59
C GLN A 72 -3.25 10.61 1.66
N ALA A 73 -2.48 11.62 2.04
CA ALA A 73 -1.50 11.48 3.11
C ALA A 73 -2.17 11.04 4.41
N GLU A 74 -3.30 11.63 4.74
CA GLU A 74 -4.03 11.28 5.95
C GLU A 74 -4.52 9.83 5.89
N ARG A 75 -5.08 9.42 4.75
CA ARG A 75 -5.56 8.05 4.57
C ARG A 75 -4.42 7.03 4.67
N CYS A 76 -3.27 7.36 4.11
CA CYS A 76 -2.15 6.43 4.04
C CYS A 76 -1.26 6.43 5.27
N SER A 77 -1.36 7.44 6.12
CA SER A 77 -0.48 7.56 7.28
C SER A 77 -0.61 6.39 8.26
N ARG A 78 -1.74 5.71 8.26
CA ARG A 78 -2.00 4.57 9.14
C ARG A 78 -2.17 3.27 8.38
N LEU A 79 -1.91 3.29 7.08
CA LEU A 79 -2.09 2.11 6.25
C LEU A 79 -0.85 1.24 6.31
N THR A 80 -1.04 -0.03 6.58
CA THR A 80 0.04 -1.02 6.61
C THR A 80 -0.30 -2.14 5.65
N LEU A 81 0.68 -2.53 4.86
CA LEU A 81 0.56 -3.69 3.98
C LEU A 81 1.37 -4.83 4.56
N VAL A 82 0.87 -6.06 4.39
CA VAL A 82 1.66 -7.26 4.65
C VAL A 82 1.99 -7.86 3.30
N THR A 83 3.27 -8.02 3.02
CA THR A 83 3.73 -8.40 1.69
C THR A 83 4.96 -9.29 1.78
N ASP A 84 5.18 -10.08 0.73
CA ASP A 84 6.41 -10.86 0.56
C ASP A 84 7.40 -10.13 -0.37
N GLY A 85 7.09 -8.91 -0.77
CA GLY A 85 7.90 -8.12 -1.69
C GLY A 85 7.40 -8.17 -3.12
N TRP A 86 6.51 -9.09 -3.43
CA TRP A 86 5.97 -9.25 -4.79
C TRP A 86 4.49 -8.97 -4.85
N GLN A 87 3.75 -9.39 -3.82
CA GLN A 87 2.32 -9.17 -3.76
C GLN A 87 1.91 -8.76 -2.37
N VAL A 88 0.80 -8.06 -2.29
CA VAL A 88 0.20 -7.67 -1.02
C VAL A 88 -0.71 -8.81 -0.56
N VAL A 89 -0.38 -9.39 0.59
CA VAL A 89 -1.13 -10.50 1.15
C VAL A 89 -2.37 -10.00 1.88
N THR A 90 -2.22 -8.93 2.65
CA THR A 90 -3.33 -8.26 3.32
C THR A 90 -2.95 -6.82 3.62
N ASN A 91 -3.93 -6.04 4.05
CA ASN A 91 -3.69 -4.64 4.40
C ASN A 91 -4.68 -4.21 5.48
N TYR A 92 -4.29 -3.22 6.29
CA TYR A 92 -5.12 -2.74 7.38
C TYR A 92 -4.67 -1.34 7.81
N ARG A 93 -5.55 -0.65 8.53
CA ARG A 93 -5.22 0.62 9.17
C ARG A 93 -5.02 0.39 10.66
N THR A 94 -4.05 1.11 11.21
CA THR A 94 -3.80 1.05 12.66
C THR A 94 -4.48 2.17 13.41
#